data_6bb1cd11060d712114882c149d28c2c9
#
_entry.id   6bb1cd11060d712114882c149d28c2c9
#
_cell.length_a   1.000
_cell.length_b   1.000
_cell.length_c   1.000
_cell.angle_alpha   90.00
_cell.angle_beta   90.00
_cell.angle_gamma   90.00
#
_symmetry.space_group_name_H-M   'P 1'
#
loop_
_entity.id
_entity.type
_entity.pdbx_description
1 polymer ?
#
loop_
_entity_poly.entity_id
_entity_poly.type
_entity_poly.pdbx_seq_one_letter_code
_entity_poly.pdbx_strand_id
1 'polypeptide(L)'
;MKKIILIDNYDSFTFNLYHYLSSLKVHVDVIRNDRITSKEILKRRYNKIVISPGPGNPNQSGNCLKIVKSLYKKIPILGVCLGHQIIGQVFGSKIIQARKLMHGKTSKITTKKNGILKNLPKTFEATRYHSLIIDKKSLSSDLEITAETKDGLIMGVQHKKYDVHGVQFHPESIKTKLGLKILKNFIKYKN
;
A
#
# COMPACT_ATOMS: atom_id res chain seq x y z
N MET A 1 -2.63 -9.83 21.02
CA MET A 1 -2.58 -10.04 19.55
C MET A 1 -2.62 -8.68 18.87
N LYS A 2 -1.84 -8.44 17.78
CA LYS A 2 -1.90 -7.16 17.04
C LYS A 2 -3.26 -7.03 16.37
N LYS A 3 -3.86 -5.84 16.47
CA LYS A 3 -5.14 -5.50 15.85
C LYS A 3 -4.91 -4.57 14.67
N ILE A 4 -5.35 -4.95 13.48
CA ILE A 4 -5.13 -4.24 12.23
C ILE A 4 -6.48 -3.83 11.66
N ILE A 5 -6.56 -2.62 11.12
CA ILE A 5 -7.67 -2.25 10.24
C ILE A 5 -7.24 -2.39 8.79
N LEU A 6 -8.03 -3.09 8.01
CA LEU A 6 -8.00 -3.11 6.55
C LEU A 6 -9.13 -2.22 6.04
N ILE A 7 -8.76 -1.06 5.50
CA ILE A 7 -9.72 -0.11 4.93
C ILE A 7 -10.03 -0.57 3.50
N ASP A 8 -11.29 -0.89 3.27
CA ASP A 8 -11.78 -1.42 2.01
C ASP A 8 -12.29 -0.29 1.10
N ASN A 9 -11.63 -0.09 -0.02
CA ASN A 9 -12.01 0.85 -1.06
C ASN A 9 -13.03 0.27 -2.05
N TYR A 10 -13.96 -0.58 -1.59
CA TYR A 10 -14.95 -1.24 -2.44
C TYR A 10 -14.32 -2.11 -3.53
N ASP A 11 -13.27 -2.84 -3.14
CA ASP A 11 -12.46 -3.65 -4.05
C ASP A 11 -12.66 -5.15 -3.86
N SER A 12 -12.77 -5.89 -4.97
CA SER A 12 -12.95 -7.34 -4.96
C SER A 12 -11.75 -8.11 -4.39
N PHE A 13 -10.55 -7.52 -4.41
CA PHE A 13 -9.33 -8.14 -3.88
C PHE A 13 -9.11 -7.87 -2.38
N THR A 14 -9.93 -7.04 -1.74
CA THR A 14 -9.80 -6.73 -0.30
C THR A 14 -9.80 -8.00 0.55
N PHE A 15 -10.66 -8.97 0.25
CA PHE A 15 -10.73 -10.20 1.03
C PHE A 15 -9.53 -11.13 0.81
N ASN A 16 -8.83 -11.04 -0.32
CA ASN A 16 -7.55 -11.72 -0.49
C ASN A 16 -6.48 -11.14 0.44
N LEU A 17 -6.42 -9.81 0.59
CA LEU A 17 -5.57 -9.15 1.61
C LEU A 17 -5.96 -9.59 3.01
N TYR A 18 -7.26 -9.62 3.33
CA TYR A 18 -7.76 -10.09 4.62
C TYR A 18 -7.27 -11.51 4.92
N HIS A 19 -7.42 -12.45 4.00
CA HIS A 19 -6.98 -13.83 4.19
C HIS A 19 -5.47 -13.94 4.41
N TYR A 20 -4.66 -13.21 3.62
CA TYR A 20 -3.21 -13.20 3.80
C TYR A 20 -2.79 -12.61 5.15
N LEU A 21 -3.39 -11.48 5.56
CA LEU A 21 -3.12 -10.87 6.86
C LEU A 21 -3.54 -11.78 8.01
N SER A 22 -4.74 -12.36 7.93
CA SER A 22 -5.27 -13.28 8.97
C SER A 22 -4.38 -14.51 9.14
N SER A 23 -3.80 -15.04 8.05
CA SER A 23 -2.86 -16.18 8.12
C SER A 23 -1.58 -15.84 8.90
N LEU A 24 -1.27 -14.56 9.11
CA LEU A 24 -0.12 -14.08 9.91
C LEU A 24 -0.43 -14.00 11.43
N LYS A 25 -1.54 -14.58 11.88
CA LYS A 25 -1.97 -14.61 13.29
C LYS A 25 -2.15 -13.22 13.90
N VAL A 26 -2.76 -12.31 13.16
CA VAL A 26 -3.20 -10.98 13.60
C VAL A 26 -4.72 -10.87 13.50
N HIS A 27 -5.32 -10.04 14.35
CA HIS A 27 -6.74 -9.72 14.22
C HIS A 27 -6.93 -8.64 13.17
N VAL A 28 -7.83 -8.85 12.20
CA VAL A 28 -8.07 -7.93 11.09
C VAL A 28 -9.56 -7.54 11.05
N ASP A 29 -9.84 -6.25 11.24
CA ASP A 29 -11.17 -5.69 10.98
C ASP A 29 -11.17 -5.12 9.55
N VAL A 30 -12.15 -5.51 8.73
CA VAL A 30 -12.37 -4.95 7.38
C VAL A 30 -13.49 -3.92 7.49
N ILE A 31 -13.20 -2.66 7.15
CA ILE A 31 -14.17 -1.56 7.24
C ILE A 31 -14.10 -0.72 5.96
N ARG A 32 -15.26 -0.37 5.40
CA ARG A 32 -15.37 0.48 4.20
C ARG A 32 -14.75 1.86 4.43
N ASN A 33 -14.17 2.44 3.39
CA ASN A 33 -13.43 3.69 3.43
C ASN A 33 -14.27 4.91 3.85
N ASP A 34 -15.59 4.85 3.66
CA ASP A 34 -16.57 5.88 4.05
C ASP A 34 -17.18 5.64 5.46
N ARG A 35 -16.92 4.46 6.07
CA ARG A 35 -17.51 4.01 7.34
C ARG A 35 -16.54 4.07 8.52
N ILE A 36 -15.36 4.68 8.35
CA ILE A 36 -14.35 4.82 9.40
C ILE A 36 -13.67 6.17 9.31
N THR A 37 -13.41 6.77 10.47
CA THR A 37 -12.70 8.04 10.58
C THR A 37 -11.40 7.88 11.35
N SER A 38 -10.49 8.87 11.23
CA SER A 38 -9.23 8.89 12.00
C SER A 38 -9.46 8.82 13.52
N LYS A 39 -10.53 9.49 14.03
CA LYS A 39 -10.89 9.48 15.46
C LYS A 39 -11.29 8.07 15.92
N GLU A 40 -12.09 7.37 15.14
CA GLU A 40 -12.52 6.00 15.45
C GLU A 40 -11.37 5.01 15.39
N ILE A 41 -10.44 5.14 14.43
CA ILE A 41 -9.23 4.31 14.35
C ILE A 41 -8.43 4.43 15.65
N LEU A 42 -8.21 5.65 16.15
CA LEU A 42 -7.51 5.89 17.42
C LEU A 42 -8.30 5.32 18.61
N LYS A 43 -9.61 5.57 18.68
CA LYS A 43 -10.50 5.07 19.76
C LYS A 43 -10.47 3.53 19.84
N ARG A 44 -10.47 2.84 18.69
CA ARG A 44 -10.44 1.38 18.61
C ARG A 44 -9.04 0.77 18.78
N ARG A 45 -7.98 1.61 18.95
CA ARG A 45 -6.60 1.23 19.26
C ARG A 45 -5.98 0.25 18.26
N TYR A 46 -6.17 0.50 16.96
CA TYR A 46 -5.49 -0.29 15.94
C TYR A 46 -3.98 -0.07 15.97
N ASN A 47 -3.22 -1.15 15.80
CA ASN A 47 -1.76 -1.13 15.79
C ASN A 47 -1.19 -0.78 14.41
N LYS A 48 -1.93 -1.08 13.34
CA LYS A 48 -1.52 -0.83 11.95
C LYS A 48 -2.75 -0.57 11.07
N ILE A 49 -2.53 0.17 9.99
CA ILE A 49 -3.54 0.46 8.97
C ILE A 49 -3.06 -0.15 7.65
N VAL A 50 -3.93 -0.89 6.98
CA VAL A 50 -3.75 -1.33 5.59
C VAL A 50 -4.85 -0.68 4.75
N ILE A 51 -4.49 -0.04 3.65
CA ILE A 51 -5.44 0.57 2.71
C ILE A 51 -5.45 -0.29 1.45
N SER A 52 -6.61 -0.84 1.12
CA SER A 52 -6.79 -1.78 0.01
C SER A 52 -6.59 -1.12 -1.37
N PRO A 53 -6.44 -1.93 -2.42
CA PRO A 53 -6.75 -1.51 -3.78
C PRO A 53 -8.18 -0.94 -3.87
N GLY A 54 -8.52 -0.35 -5.00
CA GLY A 54 -9.86 0.15 -5.27
C GLY A 54 -10.00 0.78 -6.64
N PRO A 55 -11.23 1.03 -7.09
CA PRO A 55 -11.51 1.72 -8.33
C PRO A 55 -11.23 3.23 -8.23
N GLY A 56 -11.17 3.89 -9.40
CA GLY A 56 -11.06 5.34 -9.50
C GLY A 56 -9.67 5.88 -9.15
N ASN A 57 -9.64 6.96 -8.38
CA ASN A 57 -8.44 7.69 -8.01
C ASN A 57 -8.47 8.08 -6.51
N PRO A 58 -7.36 8.60 -5.95
CA PRO A 58 -7.30 8.96 -4.53
C PRO A 58 -8.39 9.91 -4.03
N ASN A 59 -8.87 10.84 -4.87
CA ASN A 59 -9.93 11.78 -4.46
C ASN A 59 -11.29 11.10 -4.25
N GLN A 60 -11.47 9.90 -4.80
CA GLN A 60 -12.69 9.08 -4.69
C GLN A 60 -12.57 8.01 -3.59
N SER A 61 -11.53 8.05 -2.77
CA SER A 61 -11.23 7.04 -1.74
C SER A 61 -11.89 7.29 -0.38
N GLY A 62 -13.04 7.98 -0.35
CA GLY A 62 -13.75 8.26 0.91
C GLY A 62 -12.89 9.01 1.92
N ASN A 63 -12.70 8.45 3.10
CA ASN A 63 -11.92 9.07 4.18
C ASN A 63 -10.41 8.79 4.10
N CYS A 64 -9.92 8.00 3.14
CA CYS A 64 -8.52 7.52 3.14
C CYS A 64 -7.48 8.62 3.13
N LEU A 65 -7.65 9.68 2.30
CA LEU A 65 -6.73 10.83 2.27
C LEU A 65 -6.63 11.49 3.66
N LYS A 66 -7.77 11.73 4.31
CA LYS A 66 -7.83 12.34 5.67
C LYS A 66 -7.20 11.42 6.71
N ILE A 67 -7.43 10.11 6.62
CA ILE A 67 -6.86 9.11 7.53
C ILE A 67 -5.34 9.10 7.44
N VAL A 68 -4.78 8.99 6.24
CA VAL A 68 -3.32 9.00 6.04
C VAL A 68 -2.73 10.30 6.57
N LYS A 69 -3.28 11.47 6.18
CA LYS A 69 -2.80 12.79 6.61
C LYS A 69 -2.82 12.96 8.13
N SER A 70 -3.81 12.39 8.82
CA SER A 70 -3.98 12.56 10.27
C SER A 70 -3.18 11.56 11.09
N LEU A 71 -2.89 10.36 10.54
CA LEU A 71 -2.39 9.24 11.32
C LEU A 71 -0.97 8.77 10.94
N TYR A 72 -0.35 9.26 9.87
CA TYR A 72 0.95 8.77 9.38
C TYR A 72 2.09 8.89 10.41
N LYS A 73 2.00 9.83 11.35
CA LYS A 73 2.97 10.00 12.46
C LYS A 73 2.69 9.09 13.66
N LYS A 74 1.51 8.47 13.73
CA LYS A 74 0.98 7.80 14.92
C LYS A 74 0.84 6.30 14.76
N ILE A 75 0.47 5.85 13.58
CA ILE A 75 0.17 4.44 13.31
C ILE A 75 0.83 4.05 11.99
N PRO A 76 1.55 2.92 11.94
CA PRO A 76 2.11 2.39 10.69
C PRO A 76 1.05 2.16 9.62
N ILE A 77 1.34 2.57 8.38
CA ILE A 77 0.40 2.51 7.25
C ILE A 77 1.02 1.74 6.08
N LEU A 78 0.27 0.80 5.51
CA LEU A 78 0.56 0.17 4.22
C LEU A 78 -0.55 0.51 3.23
N GLY A 79 -0.20 1.10 2.10
CA GLY A 79 -1.10 1.30 0.96
C GLY A 79 -0.82 0.33 -0.16
N VAL A 80 -1.86 -0.35 -0.68
CA VAL A 80 -1.78 -1.26 -1.82
C VAL A 80 -2.53 -0.67 -3.00
N CYS A 81 -1.89 -0.59 -4.16
CA CYS A 81 -2.42 -0.08 -5.42
C CYS A 81 -3.03 1.33 -5.27
N LEU A 82 -4.35 1.48 -5.14
CA LEU A 82 -4.99 2.76 -4.83
C LEU A 82 -4.44 3.34 -3.51
N GLY A 83 -4.23 2.51 -2.48
CA GLY A 83 -3.64 2.93 -1.21
C GLY A 83 -2.22 3.52 -1.36
N HIS A 84 -1.41 2.98 -2.26
CA HIS A 84 -0.10 3.53 -2.62
C HIS A 84 -0.22 4.91 -3.26
N GLN A 85 -1.17 5.09 -4.18
CA GLN A 85 -1.44 6.38 -4.84
C GLN A 85 -1.96 7.42 -3.83
N ILE A 86 -2.81 7.00 -2.87
CA ILE A 86 -3.28 7.84 -1.76
C ILE A 86 -2.09 8.36 -0.95
N ILE A 87 -1.14 7.51 -0.59
CA ILE A 87 0.09 7.90 0.10
C ILE A 87 0.86 8.91 -0.76
N GLY A 88 1.11 8.63 -2.03
CA GLY A 88 1.79 9.57 -2.93
C GLY A 88 1.13 10.94 -2.93
N GLN A 89 -0.19 11.00 -3.10
CA GLN A 89 -0.94 12.26 -3.16
C GLN A 89 -0.94 13.03 -1.82
N VAL A 90 -1.07 12.34 -0.68
CA VAL A 90 -1.04 12.99 0.65
C VAL A 90 0.28 13.71 0.89
N PHE A 91 1.38 13.15 0.40
CA PHE A 91 2.70 13.78 0.50
C PHE A 91 3.03 14.73 -0.67
N GLY A 92 2.08 15.04 -1.56
CA GLY A 92 2.21 16.07 -2.58
C GLY A 92 2.67 15.58 -3.96
N SER A 93 2.82 14.27 -4.15
CA SER A 93 3.11 13.70 -5.47
C SER A 93 1.88 13.73 -6.37
N LYS A 94 2.07 13.98 -7.66
CA LYS A 94 0.99 13.90 -8.66
C LYS A 94 0.68 12.45 -9.01
N ILE A 95 -0.60 12.16 -9.18
CA ILE A 95 -1.08 10.87 -9.70
C ILE A 95 -1.48 11.10 -11.16
N ILE A 96 -0.87 10.35 -12.05
CA ILE A 96 -1.04 10.50 -13.50
C ILE A 96 -1.43 9.17 -14.13
N GLN A 97 -1.97 9.24 -15.35
CA GLN A 97 -2.26 8.06 -16.14
C GLN A 97 -0.98 7.39 -16.62
N ALA A 98 -0.90 6.08 -16.46
CA ALA A 98 0.21 5.28 -16.99
C ALA A 98 0.11 5.19 -18.53
N ARG A 99 1.26 5.15 -19.20
CA ARG A 99 1.29 4.98 -20.67
C ARG A 99 0.68 3.66 -21.14
N LYS A 100 0.66 2.64 -20.29
CA LYS A 100 0.09 1.32 -20.59
C LYS A 100 -0.83 0.89 -19.45
N LEU A 101 -2.03 0.47 -19.80
CA LEU A 101 -2.96 -0.18 -18.87
C LEU A 101 -2.41 -1.55 -18.46
N MET A 102 -2.36 -1.78 -17.16
CA MET A 102 -1.99 -3.08 -16.60
C MET A 102 -3.23 -3.72 -15.98
N HIS A 103 -3.60 -4.89 -16.49
CA HIS A 103 -4.73 -5.66 -15.97
C HIS A 103 -4.37 -7.13 -15.87
N GLY A 104 -4.11 -7.61 -14.65
CA GLY A 104 -3.76 -9.00 -14.35
C GLY A 104 -2.41 -9.48 -14.91
N LYS A 105 -1.57 -8.56 -15.39
CA LYS A 105 -0.26 -8.87 -15.95
C LYS A 105 0.80 -8.82 -14.86
N THR A 106 1.77 -9.74 -14.93
CA THR A 106 2.96 -9.71 -14.09
C THR A 106 4.03 -8.81 -14.70
N SER A 107 4.84 -8.22 -13.84
CA SER A 107 6.03 -7.45 -14.24
C SER A 107 7.17 -7.76 -13.29
N LYS A 108 8.37 -7.73 -13.82
CA LYS A 108 9.60 -7.82 -13.03
C LYS A 108 9.82 -6.51 -12.28
N ILE A 109 9.86 -6.59 -10.95
CA ILE A 109 10.05 -5.46 -10.04
C ILE A 109 11.46 -5.52 -9.48
N THR A 110 12.19 -4.42 -9.56
CA THR A 110 13.51 -4.25 -8.93
C THR A 110 13.36 -3.52 -7.61
N THR A 111 13.91 -4.07 -6.52
CA THR A 111 13.80 -3.51 -5.17
C THR A 111 15.11 -2.93 -4.67
N LYS A 112 15.03 -1.94 -3.78
CA LYS A 112 16.16 -1.44 -2.99
C LYS A 112 16.43 -2.26 -1.72
N LYS A 113 15.63 -3.31 -1.47
CA LYS A 113 15.73 -4.22 -0.31
C LYS A 113 15.61 -3.51 1.06
N ASN A 114 14.92 -2.38 1.12
CA ASN A 114 14.68 -1.62 2.34
C ASN A 114 13.22 -1.72 2.79
N GLY A 115 12.92 -1.22 3.98
CA GLY A 115 11.58 -1.18 4.55
C GLY A 115 10.89 -2.55 4.54
N ILE A 116 9.66 -2.58 4.06
CA ILE A 116 8.88 -3.83 3.95
C ILE A 116 9.38 -4.78 2.85
N LEU A 117 10.27 -4.30 1.97
CA LEU A 117 10.89 -5.11 0.91
C LEU A 117 12.25 -5.69 1.32
N LYS A 118 12.65 -5.53 2.58
CA LYS A 118 13.87 -6.14 3.13
C LYS A 118 13.84 -7.67 3.01
N ASN A 119 15.00 -8.26 2.81
CA ASN A 119 15.18 -9.71 2.69
C ASN A 119 14.41 -10.34 1.51
N LEU A 120 14.04 -9.53 0.51
CA LEU A 120 13.57 -10.01 -0.78
C LEU A 120 14.74 -10.09 -1.78
N PRO A 121 14.63 -10.89 -2.83
CA PRO A 121 15.58 -10.85 -3.94
C PRO A 121 15.58 -9.45 -4.58
N LYS A 122 16.71 -9.08 -5.23
CA LYS A 122 16.82 -7.78 -5.90
C LYS A 122 15.72 -7.57 -6.94
N THR A 123 15.26 -8.65 -7.55
CA THR A 123 14.17 -8.64 -8.53
C THR A 123 13.20 -9.78 -8.25
N PHE A 124 11.90 -9.51 -8.44
CA PHE A 124 10.84 -10.52 -8.37
C PHE A 124 9.67 -10.14 -9.28
N GLU A 125 8.79 -11.09 -9.54
CA GLU A 125 7.58 -10.85 -10.33
C GLU A 125 6.40 -10.48 -9.42
N ALA A 126 5.62 -9.48 -9.82
CA ALA A 126 4.40 -9.08 -9.15
C ALA A 126 3.29 -8.72 -10.12
N THR A 127 2.05 -8.99 -9.69
CA THR A 127 0.84 -8.72 -10.46
C THR A 127 0.44 -7.25 -10.34
N ARG A 128 -0.01 -6.68 -11.47
CA ARG A 128 -0.41 -5.28 -11.58
C ARG A 128 -1.82 -5.18 -12.18
N TYR A 129 -2.64 -4.29 -11.57
CA TYR A 129 -4.01 -3.97 -12.00
C TYR A 129 -4.22 -2.45 -11.88
N HIS A 130 -3.50 -1.65 -12.68
CA HIS A 130 -3.62 -0.19 -12.54
C HIS A 130 -3.49 0.55 -13.86
N SER A 131 -4.20 1.66 -13.96
CA SER A 131 -4.10 2.68 -15.01
C SER A 131 -3.44 3.96 -14.52
N LEU A 132 -3.38 4.18 -13.20
CA LEU A 132 -2.76 5.35 -12.57
C LEU A 132 -1.47 4.96 -11.87
N ILE A 133 -0.56 5.93 -11.77
CA ILE A 133 0.76 5.80 -11.14
C ILE A 133 1.15 7.11 -10.43
N ILE A 134 2.07 7.03 -9.48
CA ILE A 134 2.76 8.20 -8.96
C ILE A 134 3.72 8.71 -10.05
N ASP A 135 3.59 9.99 -10.41
CA ASP A 135 4.52 10.64 -11.34
C ASP A 135 5.89 10.80 -10.67
N LYS A 136 6.90 10.15 -11.25
CA LYS A 136 8.28 10.16 -10.73
C LYS A 136 8.87 11.57 -10.68
N LYS A 137 8.50 12.46 -11.60
CA LYS A 137 9.00 13.85 -11.65
C LYS A 137 8.48 14.70 -10.50
N SER A 138 7.31 14.35 -9.95
CA SER A 138 6.68 15.06 -8.85
C SER A 138 6.81 14.35 -7.51
N LEU A 139 7.66 13.29 -7.41
CA LEU A 139 7.79 12.54 -6.18
C LEU A 139 8.20 13.47 -5.04
N SER A 140 7.42 13.44 -3.97
CA SER A 140 7.66 14.23 -2.76
C SER A 140 9.04 13.95 -2.17
N SER A 141 9.70 15.01 -1.66
CA SER A 141 10.95 14.89 -0.92
C SER A 141 10.85 14.07 0.37
N ASP A 142 9.64 13.92 0.93
CA ASP A 142 9.37 13.11 2.11
C ASP A 142 9.34 11.60 1.82
N LEU A 143 9.21 11.24 0.54
CA LEU A 143 9.15 9.85 0.10
C LEU A 143 10.45 9.42 -0.55
N GLU A 144 10.75 8.14 -0.44
CA GLU A 144 11.79 7.49 -1.22
C GLU A 144 11.22 6.29 -1.99
N ILE A 145 11.77 6.04 -3.18
CA ILE A 145 11.39 4.90 -4.02
C ILE A 145 12.04 3.65 -3.45
N THR A 146 11.25 2.62 -3.19
CA THR A 146 11.71 1.32 -2.69
C THR A 146 11.68 0.22 -3.74
N ALA A 147 10.91 0.41 -4.82
CA ALA A 147 10.82 -0.52 -5.94
C ALA A 147 10.40 0.17 -7.23
N GLU A 148 10.91 -0.33 -8.36
CA GLU A 148 10.62 0.18 -9.71
C GLU A 148 10.53 -0.96 -10.73
N THR A 149 9.82 -0.71 -11.84
CA THR A 149 9.92 -1.53 -13.05
C THR A 149 11.18 -1.16 -13.85
N LYS A 150 11.55 -1.99 -14.86
CA LYS A 150 12.68 -1.71 -15.76
C LYS A 150 12.54 -0.37 -16.50
N ASP A 151 11.32 0.01 -16.85
CA ASP A 151 10.96 1.26 -17.52
C ASP A 151 10.76 2.44 -16.54
N GLY A 152 11.17 2.29 -15.27
CA GLY A 152 11.26 3.36 -14.29
C GLY A 152 9.95 3.77 -13.63
N LEU A 153 8.87 2.97 -13.76
CA LEU A 153 7.63 3.24 -13.05
C LEU A 153 7.80 2.91 -11.55
N ILE A 154 7.35 3.80 -10.69
CA ILE A 154 7.39 3.61 -9.23
C ILE A 154 6.44 2.48 -8.85
N MET A 155 6.98 1.42 -8.25
CA MET A 155 6.24 0.27 -7.77
C MET A 155 6.25 0.13 -6.25
N GLY A 156 7.08 0.90 -5.58
CA GLY A 156 7.10 0.98 -4.12
C GLY A 156 7.63 2.31 -3.65
N VAL A 157 7.03 2.83 -2.58
CA VAL A 157 7.50 4.01 -1.85
C VAL A 157 7.50 3.74 -0.35
N GLN A 158 8.35 4.47 0.38
CA GLN A 158 8.23 4.60 1.83
C GLN A 158 8.50 6.03 2.26
N HIS A 159 7.93 6.43 3.37
CA HIS A 159 8.25 7.72 3.98
C HIS A 159 9.62 7.62 4.67
N LYS A 160 10.46 8.65 4.50
CA LYS A 160 11.84 8.66 5.00
C LYS A 160 11.96 8.60 6.53
N LYS A 161 10.92 9.08 7.24
CA LYS A 161 10.95 9.24 8.71
C LYS A 161 9.91 8.40 9.44
N TYR A 162 8.74 8.13 8.83
CA TYR A 162 7.63 7.46 9.48
C TYR A 162 7.34 6.10 8.84
N ASP A 163 6.74 5.20 9.59
CA ASP A 163 6.39 3.84 9.16
C ASP A 163 5.18 3.86 8.19
N VAL A 164 5.40 4.45 7.01
CA VAL A 164 4.41 4.54 5.93
C VAL A 164 5.01 3.96 4.67
N HIS A 165 4.34 2.95 4.13
CA HIS A 165 4.79 2.19 2.97
C HIS A 165 3.69 2.09 1.93
N GLY A 166 4.04 2.12 0.65
CA GLY A 166 3.11 1.91 -0.45
C GLY A 166 3.68 0.95 -1.48
N VAL A 167 2.86 0.04 -2.00
CA VAL A 167 3.19 -0.82 -3.14
C VAL A 167 2.13 -0.67 -4.22
N GLN A 168 2.55 -0.40 -5.47
CA GLN A 168 1.64 -0.25 -6.61
C GLN A 168 1.11 -1.59 -7.13
N PHE A 169 1.87 -2.65 -6.94
CA PHE A 169 1.49 -4.02 -7.29
C PHE A 169 0.62 -4.67 -6.20
N HIS A 170 0.04 -5.84 -6.52
CA HIS A 170 -0.87 -6.58 -5.66
C HIS A 170 -0.15 -7.72 -4.91
N PRO A 171 0.25 -7.54 -3.63
CA PRO A 171 0.89 -8.60 -2.85
C PRO A 171 -0.07 -9.75 -2.52
N GLU A 172 -1.38 -9.52 -2.56
CA GLU A 172 -2.41 -10.53 -2.31
C GLU A 172 -2.71 -11.43 -3.52
N SER A 173 -2.16 -11.09 -4.68
CA SER A 173 -2.33 -11.90 -5.88
C SER A 173 -1.50 -13.19 -5.79
N ILE A 174 -2.11 -14.32 -6.16
CA ILE A 174 -1.45 -15.63 -6.17
C ILE A 174 -0.20 -15.66 -7.07
N LYS A 175 -0.17 -14.86 -8.13
CA LYS A 175 0.99 -14.71 -9.01
C LYS A 175 2.11 -13.85 -8.41
N THR A 176 1.87 -13.14 -7.30
CA THR A 176 2.90 -12.41 -6.55
C THR A 176 3.45 -13.32 -5.44
N LYS A 177 4.30 -14.28 -5.81
CA LYS A 177 4.80 -15.35 -4.93
C LYS A 177 5.40 -14.85 -3.60
N LEU A 178 5.95 -13.63 -3.58
CA LEU A 178 6.55 -13.02 -2.39
C LEU A 178 5.59 -12.13 -1.60
N GLY A 179 4.33 -12.05 -2.01
CA GLY A 179 3.34 -11.15 -1.41
C GLY A 179 3.13 -11.36 0.08
N LEU A 180 2.97 -12.62 0.53
CA LEU A 180 2.83 -12.94 1.95
C LEU A 180 4.07 -12.52 2.76
N LYS A 181 5.28 -12.64 2.19
CA LYS A 181 6.52 -12.20 2.85
C LYS A 181 6.56 -10.68 3.01
N ILE A 182 6.07 -9.92 2.02
CA ILE A 182 5.96 -8.45 2.09
C ILE A 182 4.99 -8.05 3.22
N LEU A 183 3.81 -8.65 3.26
CA LEU A 183 2.82 -8.40 4.32
C LEU A 183 3.36 -8.80 5.70
N LYS A 184 4.04 -9.93 5.82
CA LYS A 184 4.72 -10.36 7.06
C LYS A 184 5.79 -9.36 7.49
N ASN A 185 6.57 -8.82 6.56
CA ASN A 185 7.54 -7.77 6.86
C ASN A 185 6.83 -6.54 7.43
N PHE A 186 5.75 -6.06 6.81
CA PHE A 186 4.98 -4.93 7.33
C PHE A 186 4.45 -5.19 8.74
N ILE A 187 3.87 -6.38 9.01
CA ILE A 187 3.37 -6.74 10.34
C ILE A 187 4.47 -6.72 11.40
N LYS A 188 5.68 -7.15 11.03
CA LYS A 188 6.85 -7.20 11.94
C LYS A 188 7.66 -5.91 11.96
N TYR A 189 7.42 -5.00 11.01
CA TYR A 189 8.19 -3.76 10.91
C TYR A 189 8.02 -2.93 12.18
N LYS A 190 9.15 -2.55 12.75
CA LYS A 190 9.29 -1.54 13.80
C LYS A 190 10.45 -0.64 13.34
N ASN A 191 10.23 0.64 13.26
CA ASN A 191 11.32 1.62 13.19
C ASN A 191 12.11 1.56 14.47
#